data_ef2dd633f9eb5213d9a9cba7ef8fc892
#
_entry.id   ef2dd633f9eb5213d9a9cba7ef8fc892
#
_cell.length_a   1.000
_cell.length_b   1.000
_cell.length_c   1.000
_cell.angle_alpha   90.00
_cell.angle_beta   90.00
_cell.angle_gamma   90.00
#
_symmetry.space_group_name_H-M   'P 1'
#
loop_
_entity.id
_entity.type
_entity.pdbx_description
1 polymer ?
#
loop_
_entity_poly.entity_id
_entity_poly.type
_entity_poly.pdbx_seq_one_letter_code
_entity_poly.pdbx_strand_id
1 'polypeptide(L)'
;MYSGISKYEVTPRDLARGRNLKIAAVTAPFAATAVPAVLFTVLAFLFGGSPPAAFTILVFGAIFTAIGFFIGIFLTGLFLYRRSNWTKEMREKIASDGIRAEEIDWFRHELKASERKALKEITRRDLLLADAYRETLASRLTATRIIRSSKRELSMLQRRKVKISRLKSERAGDFRRQI
;
A
#
# COMPACT_ATOMS: atom_id res chain seq x y z
N MET A 1 -6.01 -36.30 -8.91
CA MET A 1 -6.15 -35.78 -7.54
C MET A 1 -5.77 -34.31 -7.58
N TYR A 2 -6.70 -33.41 -7.89
CA TYR A 2 -6.44 -31.96 -7.90
C TYR A 2 -6.36 -31.51 -6.45
N SER A 3 -5.16 -31.23 -5.98
CA SER A 3 -4.93 -30.51 -4.73
C SER A 3 -5.62 -29.14 -4.88
N GLY A 4 -6.74 -28.97 -4.19
CA GLY A 4 -7.46 -27.71 -4.18
C GLY A 4 -6.53 -26.61 -3.66
N ILE A 5 -6.08 -25.76 -4.57
CA ILE A 5 -5.38 -24.52 -4.22
C ILE A 5 -6.38 -23.76 -3.33
N SER A 6 -6.12 -23.77 -2.01
CA SER A 6 -6.97 -23.04 -1.07
C SER A 6 -6.87 -21.57 -1.45
N LYS A 7 -7.97 -21.03 -1.96
CA LYS A 7 -8.06 -19.62 -2.32
C LYS A 7 -7.74 -18.76 -1.10
N TYR A 8 -6.94 -17.73 -1.30
CA TYR A 8 -6.61 -16.78 -0.25
C TYR A 8 -7.88 -16.05 0.22
N GLU A 9 -8.26 -16.26 1.47
CA GLU A 9 -9.36 -15.55 2.11
C GLU A 9 -8.79 -14.49 3.05
N VAL A 10 -9.31 -13.25 2.93
CA VAL A 10 -8.85 -12.12 3.75
C VAL A 10 -9.18 -12.39 5.20
N THR A 11 -8.16 -12.60 6.03
CA THR A 11 -8.35 -12.90 7.44
C THR A 11 -8.65 -11.65 8.25
N PRO A 12 -9.39 -11.76 9.40
CA PRO A 12 -9.60 -10.64 10.31
C PRO A 12 -8.29 -10.01 10.82
N ARG A 13 -7.20 -10.80 10.89
CA ARG A 13 -5.85 -10.33 11.25
C ARG A 13 -5.28 -9.38 10.20
N ASP A 14 -5.52 -9.66 8.92
CA ASP A 14 -5.08 -8.79 7.83
C ASP A 14 -5.79 -7.44 7.88
N LEU A 15 -7.09 -7.45 8.13
CA LEU A 15 -7.88 -6.22 8.30
C LEU A 15 -7.43 -5.42 9.52
N ALA A 16 -7.16 -6.09 10.65
CA ALA A 16 -6.65 -5.46 11.86
C ALA A 16 -5.29 -4.80 11.61
N ARG A 17 -4.37 -5.47 10.87
CA ARG A 17 -3.07 -4.92 10.50
C ARG A 17 -3.20 -3.64 9.68
N GLY A 18 -4.08 -3.61 8.68
CA GLY A 18 -4.36 -2.42 7.87
C GLY A 18 -4.93 -1.26 8.69
N ARG A 19 -5.83 -1.57 9.64
CA ARG A 19 -6.40 -0.59 10.57
C ARG A 19 -5.37 -0.04 11.53
N ASN A 20 -4.55 -0.90 12.13
CA ASN A 20 -3.50 -0.49 13.06
C ASN A 20 -2.45 0.42 12.40
N LEU A 21 -2.06 0.13 11.16
CA LEU A 21 -1.17 1.00 10.39
C LEU A 21 -1.81 2.38 10.11
N LYS A 22 -3.12 2.42 9.88
CA LYS A 22 -3.84 3.70 9.70
C LYS A 22 -3.89 4.50 11.01
N ILE A 23 -4.21 3.84 12.12
CA ILE A 23 -4.24 4.48 13.45
C ILE A 23 -2.84 4.99 13.79
N ALA A 24 -1.81 4.15 13.68
CA ALA A 24 -0.43 4.55 13.94
C ALA A 24 0.02 5.75 13.09
N ALA A 25 -0.36 5.82 11.81
CA ALA A 25 -0.03 6.96 10.96
C ALA A 25 -0.67 8.26 11.43
N VAL A 26 -1.88 8.21 11.99
CA VAL A 26 -2.59 9.40 12.48
C VAL A 26 -2.12 9.79 13.88
N THR A 27 -1.87 8.81 14.77
CA THR A 27 -1.51 9.09 16.17
C THR A 27 -0.03 9.45 16.34
N ALA A 28 0.86 9.00 15.44
CA ALA A 28 2.29 9.23 15.54
C ALA A 28 2.69 10.70 15.71
N PRO A 29 2.21 11.67 14.91
CA PRO A 29 2.60 13.06 15.05
C PRO A 29 2.10 13.67 16.37
N PHE A 30 0.88 13.30 16.80
CA PHE A 30 0.32 13.79 18.06
C PHE A 30 1.10 13.24 19.26
N ALA A 31 1.41 11.97 19.28
CA ALA A 31 2.19 11.37 20.37
C ALA A 31 3.60 11.96 20.43
N ALA A 32 4.27 12.10 19.28
CA ALA A 32 5.63 12.63 19.21
C ALA A 32 5.73 14.11 19.66
N THR A 33 4.67 14.90 19.51
CA THR A 33 4.64 16.30 19.97
C THR A 33 4.11 16.44 21.40
N ALA A 34 3.05 15.70 21.75
CA ALA A 34 2.41 15.82 23.05
C ALA A 34 3.32 15.32 24.19
N VAL A 35 4.06 14.24 23.99
CA VAL A 35 4.92 13.66 25.05
C VAL A 35 5.98 14.66 25.52
N PRO A 36 6.85 15.24 24.68
CA PRO A 36 7.81 16.23 25.14
C PRO A 36 7.13 17.50 25.67
N ALA A 37 6.06 17.99 25.05
CA ALA A 37 5.37 19.17 25.52
C ALA A 37 4.85 19.01 26.95
N VAL A 38 4.16 17.91 27.24
CA VAL A 38 3.65 17.61 28.58
C VAL A 38 4.78 17.41 29.57
N LEU A 39 5.83 16.66 29.19
CA LEU A 39 6.97 16.38 30.05
C LEU A 39 7.65 17.67 30.49
N PHE A 40 8.01 18.55 29.57
CA PHE A 40 8.69 19.80 29.88
C PHE A 40 7.80 20.81 30.63
N THR A 41 6.49 20.80 30.39
CA THR A 41 5.54 21.60 31.18
C THR A 41 5.49 21.14 32.62
N VAL A 42 5.44 19.84 32.87
CA VAL A 42 5.48 19.26 34.23
C VAL A 42 6.81 19.56 34.90
N LEU A 43 7.94 19.43 34.19
CA LEU A 43 9.26 19.76 34.71
C LEU A 43 9.37 21.25 35.07
N ALA A 44 8.83 22.14 34.24
CA ALA A 44 8.82 23.58 34.54
C ALA A 44 8.00 23.90 35.80
N PHE A 45 6.90 23.18 36.03
CA PHE A 45 6.06 23.32 37.21
C PHE A 45 6.75 22.83 38.48
N LEU A 46 7.45 21.67 38.40
CA LEU A 46 8.11 21.06 39.58
C LEU A 46 9.43 21.73 39.93
N PHE A 47 10.23 22.14 38.94
CA PHE A 47 11.59 22.63 39.13
C PHE A 47 11.79 24.11 38.77
N GLY A 48 10.74 24.78 38.27
CA GLY A 48 10.77 26.20 37.91
C GLY A 48 10.68 27.16 39.11
N GLY A 49 11.32 26.87 40.22
CA GLY A 49 11.26 27.67 41.45
C GLY A 49 11.79 29.12 41.32
N SER A 50 12.48 29.43 40.21
CA SER A 50 12.87 30.79 39.84
C SER A 50 12.44 31.12 38.40
N PRO A 51 12.08 32.39 38.10
CA PRO A 51 11.68 32.79 36.73
C PRO A 51 12.69 32.43 35.64
N PRO A 52 14.01 32.57 35.83
CA PRO A 52 14.99 32.17 34.82
C PRO A 52 15.04 30.63 34.60
N ALA A 53 14.92 29.84 35.69
CA ALA A 53 14.93 28.39 35.59
C ALA A 53 13.69 27.88 34.82
N ALA A 54 12.50 28.37 35.15
CA ALA A 54 11.27 28.04 34.44
C ALA A 54 11.35 28.38 32.95
N PHE A 55 11.85 29.57 32.60
CA PHE A 55 12.05 30.00 31.24
C PHE A 55 12.99 29.07 30.45
N THR A 56 14.12 28.70 31.06
CA THR A 56 15.09 27.79 30.42
C THR A 56 14.48 26.44 30.13
N ILE A 57 13.73 25.84 31.07
CA ILE A 57 13.05 24.55 30.89
C ILE A 57 12.02 24.64 29.75
N LEU A 58 11.23 25.71 29.67
CA LEU A 58 10.24 25.91 28.62
C LEU A 58 10.86 26.09 27.23
N VAL A 59 12.00 26.80 27.14
CA VAL A 59 12.73 26.94 25.85
C VAL A 59 13.22 25.59 25.37
N PHE A 60 13.84 24.79 26.23
CA PHE A 60 14.21 23.41 25.88
C PHE A 60 12.98 22.58 25.48
N GLY A 61 11.88 22.71 26.24
CA GLY A 61 10.61 22.06 25.93
C GLY A 61 10.09 22.42 24.52
N ALA A 62 10.16 23.68 24.13
CA ALA A 62 9.77 24.13 22.80
C ALA A 62 10.66 23.51 21.69
N ILE A 63 11.98 23.46 21.92
CA ILE A 63 12.91 22.87 20.97
C ILE A 63 12.63 21.36 20.81
N PHE A 64 12.51 20.62 21.91
CA PHE A 64 12.23 19.19 21.85
C PHE A 64 10.85 18.88 21.26
N THR A 65 9.85 19.71 21.51
CA THR A 65 8.53 19.59 20.90
C THR A 65 8.61 19.82 19.39
N ALA A 66 9.37 20.80 18.92
CA ALA A 66 9.61 21.02 17.50
C ALA A 66 10.31 19.82 16.83
N ILE A 67 11.35 19.29 17.45
CA ILE A 67 12.03 18.08 16.96
C ILE A 67 11.04 16.90 16.92
N GLY A 68 10.27 16.70 17.98
CA GLY A 68 9.23 15.67 18.07
C GLY A 68 8.21 15.78 16.93
N PHE A 69 7.81 16.99 16.58
CA PHE A 69 6.90 17.24 15.46
C PHE A 69 7.49 16.76 14.12
N PHE A 70 8.73 17.09 13.80
CA PHE A 70 9.39 16.62 12.57
C PHE A 70 9.55 15.10 12.53
N ILE A 71 9.95 14.50 13.66
CA ILE A 71 10.02 13.04 13.78
C ILE A 71 8.62 12.42 13.56
N GLY A 72 7.58 13.01 14.13
CA GLY A 72 6.20 12.57 13.98
C GLY A 72 5.73 12.58 12.52
N ILE A 73 6.05 13.64 11.76
CA ILE A 73 5.75 13.72 10.33
C ILE A 73 6.48 12.63 9.56
N PHE A 74 7.77 12.43 9.85
CA PHE A 74 8.57 11.38 9.19
C PHE A 74 7.98 9.98 9.45
N LEU A 75 7.62 9.66 10.69
CA LEU A 75 6.98 8.40 11.07
C LEU A 75 5.63 8.23 10.36
N THR A 76 4.84 9.29 10.25
CA THR A 76 3.57 9.27 9.49
C THR A 76 3.81 8.85 8.05
N GLY A 77 4.79 9.46 7.37
CA GLY A 77 5.18 9.09 6.01
C GLY A 77 5.56 7.61 5.89
N LEU A 78 6.36 7.12 6.85
CA LEU A 78 6.79 5.72 6.89
C LEU A 78 5.64 4.74 7.11
N PHE A 79 4.70 5.06 8.00
CA PHE A 79 3.51 4.23 8.22
C PHE A 79 2.57 4.23 7.00
N LEU A 80 2.38 5.36 6.34
CA LEU A 80 1.60 5.46 5.11
C LEU A 80 2.24 4.66 3.97
N TYR A 81 3.56 4.72 3.83
CA TYR A 81 4.30 3.93 2.86
C TYR A 81 4.14 2.42 3.12
N ARG A 82 4.35 1.97 4.36
CA ARG A 82 4.14 0.57 4.76
C ARG A 82 2.70 0.11 4.50
N ARG A 83 1.72 0.96 4.81
CA ARG A 83 0.30 0.68 4.51
C ARG A 83 0.04 0.56 3.02
N SER A 84 0.62 1.44 2.20
CA SER A 84 0.48 1.39 0.74
C SER A 84 1.04 0.08 0.18
N ASN A 85 2.23 -0.33 0.62
CA ASN A 85 2.84 -1.59 0.19
C ASN A 85 2.03 -2.81 0.65
N TRP A 86 1.58 -2.82 1.91
CA TRP A 86 0.71 -3.87 2.43
C TRP A 86 -0.59 -3.98 1.60
N THR A 87 -1.22 -2.86 1.26
CA THR A 87 -2.44 -2.85 0.44
C THR A 87 -2.19 -3.40 -0.96
N LYS A 88 -1.03 -3.12 -1.57
CA LYS A 88 -0.64 -3.67 -2.88
C LYS A 88 -0.44 -5.19 -2.79
N GLU A 89 0.30 -5.66 -1.80
CA GLU A 89 0.53 -7.08 -1.56
C GLU A 89 -0.77 -7.86 -1.35
N MET A 90 -1.69 -7.30 -0.54
CA MET A 90 -3.02 -7.90 -0.33
C MET A 90 -3.82 -8.01 -1.63
N ARG A 91 -3.81 -6.94 -2.45
CA ARG A 91 -4.49 -6.96 -3.76
C ARG A 91 -3.88 -7.97 -4.72
N GLU A 92 -2.57 -8.15 -4.71
CA GLU A 92 -1.90 -9.17 -5.53
C GLU A 92 -2.29 -10.58 -5.07
N LYS A 93 -2.32 -10.84 -3.77
CA LYS A 93 -2.78 -12.12 -3.20
C LYS A 93 -4.23 -12.42 -3.56
N ILE A 94 -5.14 -11.47 -3.41
CA ILE A 94 -6.56 -11.61 -3.78
C ILE A 94 -6.69 -11.86 -5.29
N ALA A 95 -5.90 -11.14 -6.09
CA ALA A 95 -6.02 -11.20 -7.54
C ALA A 95 -5.35 -12.42 -8.18
N SER A 96 -4.46 -13.13 -7.46
CA SER A 96 -3.77 -14.33 -7.97
C SER A 96 -4.77 -15.44 -8.34
N ASP A 97 -5.84 -15.56 -7.55
CA ASP A 97 -6.86 -16.60 -7.73
C ASP A 97 -8.13 -16.10 -8.44
N GLY A 98 -8.10 -14.88 -9.00
CA GLY A 98 -9.23 -14.18 -9.61
C GLY A 98 -10.03 -13.36 -8.59
N ILE A 99 -10.57 -12.23 -9.05
CA ILE A 99 -11.32 -11.29 -8.22
C ILE A 99 -12.76 -11.74 -8.13
N ARG A 100 -13.34 -11.78 -6.92
CA ARG A 100 -14.77 -12.05 -6.67
C ARG A 100 -15.56 -10.75 -6.56
N ALA A 101 -16.88 -10.86 -6.71
CA ALA A 101 -17.81 -9.74 -6.54
C ALA A 101 -17.68 -9.04 -5.17
N GLU A 102 -17.49 -9.82 -4.11
CA GLU A 102 -17.32 -9.34 -2.73
C GLU A 102 -16.00 -8.56 -2.52
N GLU A 103 -14.99 -8.87 -3.32
CA GLU A 103 -13.64 -8.30 -3.22
C GLU A 103 -13.48 -7.02 -4.04
N ILE A 104 -14.49 -6.59 -4.78
CA ILE A 104 -14.43 -5.47 -5.71
C ILE A 104 -14.07 -4.15 -5.02
N ASP A 105 -14.41 -4.00 -3.74
CA ASP A 105 -14.09 -2.82 -2.96
C ASP A 105 -12.58 -2.61 -2.77
N TRP A 106 -11.78 -3.67 -2.79
CA TRP A 106 -10.32 -3.60 -2.77
C TRP A 106 -9.74 -3.01 -4.05
N PHE A 107 -10.49 -3.10 -5.16
CA PHE A 107 -10.09 -2.68 -6.49
C PHE A 107 -10.83 -1.43 -7.00
N ARG A 108 -11.52 -0.69 -6.12
CA ARG A 108 -12.28 0.52 -6.49
C ARG A 108 -11.49 1.55 -7.28
N HIS A 109 -10.18 1.64 -7.07
CA HIS A 109 -9.31 2.57 -7.80
C HIS A 109 -9.03 2.12 -9.24
N GLU A 110 -9.18 0.82 -9.57
CA GLU A 110 -9.04 0.26 -10.92
C GLU A 110 -10.35 0.38 -11.73
N LEU A 111 -11.46 0.68 -11.05
CA LEU A 111 -12.73 0.94 -11.71
C LEU A 111 -12.74 2.35 -12.32
N LYS A 112 -13.32 2.46 -13.51
CA LYS A 112 -13.59 3.75 -14.14
C LYS A 112 -14.52 4.60 -13.27
N ALA A 113 -14.44 5.92 -13.40
CA ALA A 113 -15.31 6.83 -12.64
C ALA A 113 -16.81 6.58 -12.91
N SER A 114 -17.16 6.27 -14.18
CA SER A 114 -18.52 5.90 -14.58
C SER A 114 -19.00 4.62 -13.92
N GLU A 115 -18.15 3.58 -13.85
CA GLU A 115 -18.49 2.30 -13.22
C GLU A 115 -18.71 2.44 -11.70
N ARG A 116 -17.88 3.24 -11.04
CA ARG A 116 -18.06 3.53 -9.60
C ARG A 116 -19.37 4.27 -9.32
N LYS A 117 -19.72 5.20 -10.22
CA LYS A 117 -20.97 5.97 -10.12
C LYS A 117 -22.18 5.06 -10.37
N ALA A 118 -22.12 4.24 -11.41
CA ALA A 118 -23.16 3.26 -11.73
C ALA A 118 -23.35 2.25 -10.59
N LEU A 119 -22.27 1.66 -10.07
CA LEU A 119 -22.35 0.71 -8.94
C LEU A 119 -23.01 1.35 -7.73
N LYS A 120 -22.67 2.60 -7.39
CA LYS A 120 -23.26 3.32 -6.27
C LYS A 120 -24.76 3.57 -6.49
N GLU A 121 -25.17 3.89 -7.69
CA GLU A 121 -26.56 4.17 -8.03
C GLU A 121 -27.39 2.87 -8.00
N ILE A 122 -26.89 1.80 -8.60
CA ILE A 122 -27.55 0.50 -8.63
C ILE A 122 -27.70 -0.06 -7.21
N THR A 123 -26.65 0.04 -6.37
CA THR A 123 -26.70 -0.44 -4.98
C THR A 123 -27.78 0.25 -4.14
N ARG A 124 -28.19 1.47 -4.52
CA ARG A 124 -29.28 2.19 -3.82
C ARG A 124 -30.66 1.74 -4.26
N ARG A 125 -30.80 1.22 -5.47
CA ARG A 125 -32.10 0.88 -6.07
C ARG A 125 -32.42 -0.59 -5.96
N ASP A 126 -31.45 -1.44 -6.27
CA ASP A 126 -31.63 -2.89 -6.33
C ASP A 126 -30.35 -3.62 -5.92
N LEU A 127 -30.43 -4.38 -4.85
CA LEU A 127 -29.30 -5.11 -4.29
C LEU A 127 -28.89 -6.30 -5.20
N LEU A 128 -29.87 -7.01 -5.76
CA LEU A 128 -29.61 -8.14 -6.65
C LEU A 128 -28.91 -7.70 -7.93
N LEU A 129 -29.35 -6.61 -8.53
CA LEU A 129 -28.71 -6.03 -9.69
C LEU A 129 -27.31 -5.50 -9.36
N ALA A 130 -27.11 -4.97 -8.15
CA ALA A 130 -25.80 -4.54 -7.70
C ALA A 130 -24.82 -5.70 -7.60
N ASP A 131 -25.24 -6.86 -7.11
CA ASP A 131 -24.39 -8.05 -7.00
C ASP A 131 -24.05 -8.63 -8.38
N ALA A 132 -25.02 -8.73 -9.28
CA ALA A 132 -24.76 -9.12 -10.67
C ALA A 132 -23.78 -8.15 -11.36
N TYR A 133 -23.93 -6.85 -11.13
CA TYR A 133 -23.01 -5.85 -11.69
C TYR A 133 -21.60 -5.94 -11.06
N ARG A 134 -21.47 -6.25 -9.76
CA ARG A 134 -20.17 -6.52 -9.12
C ARG A 134 -19.49 -7.73 -9.75
N GLU A 135 -20.24 -8.80 -10.05
CA GLU A 135 -19.68 -9.98 -10.69
C GLU A 135 -19.15 -9.68 -12.09
N THR A 136 -19.88 -8.91 -12.90
CA THR A 136 -19.39 -8.48 -14.22
C THR A 136 -18.14 -7.60 -14.13
N LEU A 137 -18.07 -6.69 -13.15
CA LEU A 137 -16.89 -5.88 -12.91
C LEU A 137 -15.69 -6.73 -12.45
N ALA A 138 -15.91 -7.72 -11.58
CA ALA A 138 -14.88 -8.64 -11.09
C ALA A 138 -14.29 -9.46 -12.25
N SER A 139 -15.14 -10.03 -13.11
CA SER A 139 -14.74 -10.77 -14.30
C SER A 139 -13.92 -9.91 -15.25
N ARG A 140 -14.37 -8.66 -15.50
CA ARG A 140 -13.64 -7.71 -16.35
C ARG A 140 -12.26 -7.35 -15.78
N LEU A 141 -12.17 -7.12 -14.47
CA LEU A 141 -10.88 -6.81 -13.81
C LEU A 141 -9.93 -8.00 -13.90
N THR A 142 -10.42 -9.21 -13.65
CA THR A 142 -9.65 -10.45 -13.78
C THR A 142 -9.13 -10.62 -15.22
N ALA A 143 -10.00 -10.49 -16.23
CA ALA A 143 -9.61 -10.56 -17.63
C ALA A 143 -8.56 -9.50 -18.01
N THR A 144 -8.72 -8.26 -17.54
CA THR A 144 -7.77 -7.17 -17.79
C THR A 144 -6.40 -7.48 -17.20
N ARG A 145 -6.34 -8.12 -16.02
CA ARG A 145 -5.09 -8.53 -15.37
C ARG A 145 -4.42 -9.67 -16.11
N ILE A 146 -5.16 -10.68 -16.53
CA ILE A 146 -4.65 -11.79 -17.36
C ILE A 146 -4.02 -11.24 -18.64
N ILE A 147 -4.72 -10.37 -19.35
CA ILE A 147 -4.21 -9.75 -20.58
C ILE A 147 -2.91 -8.96 -20.29
N ARG A 148 -2.85 -8.23 -19.18
CA ARG A 148 -1.67 -7.45 -18.81
C ARG A 148 -0.48 -8.34 -18.45
N SER A 149 -0.69 -9.44 -17.70
CA SER A 149 0.37 -10.40 -17.37
C SER A 149 0.89 -11.09 -18.62
N SER A 150 0.01 -11.59 -19.48
CA SER A 150 0.38 -12.24 -20.75
C SER A 150 1.19 -11.30 -21.66
N LYS A 151 0.80 -10.02 -21.75
CA LYS A 151 1.57 -9.02 -22.50
C LYS A 151 2.98 -8.81 -21.91
N ARG A 152 3.12 -8.79 -20.60
CA ARG A 152 4.44 -8.68 -19.93
C ARG A 152 5.28 -9.92 -20.20
N GLU A 153 4.72 -11.11 -20.11
CA GLU A 153 5.41 -12.37 -20.40
C GLU A 153 5.89 -12.42 -21.86
N LEU A 154 5.03 -12.06 -22.80
CA LEU A 154 5.41 -11.94 -24.22
C LEU A 154 6.57 -10.97 -24.41
N SER A 155 6.51 -9.80 -23.79
CA SER A 155 7.62 -8.81 -23.90
C SER A 155 8.93 -9.34 -23.32
N MET A 156 8.88 -10.07 -22.21
CA MET A 156 10.07 -10.70 -21.62
C MET A 156 10.62 -11.81 -22.50
N LEU A 157 9.76 -12.66 -23.07
CA LEU A 157 10.17 -13.71 -24.01
C LEU A 157 10.81 -13.13 -25.26
N GLN A 158 10.24 -12.06 -25.82
CA GLN A 158 10.82 -11.36 -26.98
C GLN A 158 12.20 -10.82 -26.66
N ARG A 159 12.39 -10.16 -25.49
CA ARG A 159 13.70 -9.68 -25.04
C ARG A 159 14.71 -10.82 -24.87
N ARG A 160 14.30 -11.95 -24.29
CA ARG A 160 15.15 -13.15 -24.17
C ARG A 160 15.53 -13.70 -25.54
N LYS A 161 14.58 -13.79 -26.48
CA LYS A 161 14.84 -14.25 -27.84
C LYS A 161 15.89 -13.38 -28.54
N VAL A 162 15.74 -12.05 -28.47
CA VAL A 162 16.71 -11.09 -29.05
C VAL A 162 18.09 -11.25 -28.39
N LYS A 163 18.14 -11.41 -27.07
CA LYS A 163 19.42 -11.62 -26.37
C LYS A 163 20.13 -12.93 -26.82
N ILE A 164 19.37 -14.02 -26.92
CA ILE A 164 19.93 -15.32 -27.37
C ILE A 164 20.39 -15.23 -28.83
N SER A 165 19.64 -14.57 -29.72
CA SER A 165 20.06 -14.42 -31.11
C SER A 165 21.35 -13.60 -31.27
N ARG A 166 21.53 -12.54 -30.46
CA ARG A 166 22.78 -11.78 -30.40
C ARG A 166 23.99 -12.63 -29.96
N LEU A 167 23.82 -13.36 -28.83
CA LEU A 167 24.87 -14.24 -28.32
C LEU A 167 25.25 -15.34 -29.33
N LYS A 168 24.26 -15.86 -30.07
CA LYS A 168 24.52 -16.85 -31.13
C LYS A 168 25.27 -16.24 -32.30
N SER A 169 24.99 -15.00 -32.71
CA SER A 169 25.72 -14.29 -33.79
C SER A 169 27.15 -13.93 -33.38
N GLU A 170 27.34 -13.49 -32.11
CA GLU A 170 28.68 -13.20 -31.58
C GLU A 170 29.58 -14.44 -31.57
N ARG A 171 29.07 -15.58 -31.03
CA ARG A 171 29.80 -16.84 -31.07
C ARG A 171 30.13 -17.33 -32.49
N ALA A 172 29.19 -17.18 -33.43
CA ALA A 172 29.44 -17.54 -34.83
C ALA A 172 30.47 -16.63 -35.47
N GLY A 173 30.57 -15.35 -35.06
CA GLY A 173 31.61 -14.42 -35.50
C GLY A 173 33.01 -14.75 -34.96
N ASP A 174 33.08 -15.16 -33.67
CA ASP A 174 34.36 -15.53 -33.05
C ASP A 174 34.93 -16.85 -33.64
N PHE A 175 34.08 -17.82 -33.95
CA PHE A 175 34.51 -19.05 -34.64
C PHE A 175 35.10 -18.79 -36.02
N ARG A 176 34.57 -17.81 -36.78
CA ARG A 176 35.12 -17.43 -38.10
C ARG A 176 36.45 -16.69 -38.02
N ARG A 177 36.79 -16.10 -36.89
CA ARG A 177 38.08 -15.39 -36.69
C ARG A 177 39.21 -16.32 -36.23
N GLN A 178 38.89 -17.53 -35.80
CA GLN A 178 39.86 -18.53 -35.30
C GLN A 178 40.29 -19.56 -36.38
N ILE A 179 39.66 -19.50 -37.56
CA ILE A 179 40.03 -20.27 -38.75
C ILE A 179 40.73 -19.36 -39.75
#